data_2b9753e8e4d88bd26fc4189d545dc9ca
#
_entry.id   2b9753e8e4d88bd26fc4189d545dc9ca
#
_cell.length_a   1.000
_cell.length_b   1.000
_cell.length_c   1.000
_cell.angle_alpha   90.00
_cell.angle_beta   90.00
_cell.angle_gamma   90.00
#
_symmetry.space_group_name_H-M   'P 1'
#
loop_
_entity.id
_entity.type
_entity.pdbx_description
1 polymer ?
#
loop_
_entity_poly.entity_id
_entity_poly.type
_entity_poly.pdbx_seq_one_letter_code
_entity_poly.pdbx_strand_id
1 'polypeptide(L)'
;GYTAGSLRLLAERTGASKAGGWTDYASLDIALRDDLEGQAHRAMAVIDPLRLELVNWRGVFGDAAIVPCSAPAHPQRPELGTRHFGLGAALWIERDDFALTPPKGFFRLFAGNKVRLKYGVVVECVGCSQDSAGRVTAVQARVLPDTRSGTPGADAVKVKGTITWV
;
A
#
# COMPACT_ATOMS: atom_id res chain seq x y z
N GLY A 1 10.72 -19.70 4.13
CA GLY A 1 11.87 -20.37 3.53
C GLY A 1 12.05 -20.05 2.06
N TYR A 2 13.13 -20.50 1.48
CA TYR A 2 13.41 -20.32 0.06
C TYR A 2 12.77 -21.43 -0.78
N THR A 3 12.34 -21.10 -1.99
CA THR A 3 11.74 -22.05 -2.92
C THR A 3 12.81 -22.85 -3.66
N ALA A 4 12.46 -24.03 -4.18
CA ALA A 4 13.35 -24.79 -5.05
C ALA A 4 13.73 -24.03 -6.33
N GLY A 5 12.80 -23.22 -6.87
CA GLY A 5 13.04 -22.33 -8.00
C GLY A 5 14.10 -21.27 -7.72
N SER A 6 14.00 -20.60 -6.55
CA SER A 6 14.97 -19.57 -6.16
C SER A 6 16.39 -20.14 -5.98
N LEU A 7 16.51 -21.35 -5.44
CA LEU A 7 17.81 -22.00 -5.29
C LEU A 7 18.41 -22.38 -6.64
N ARG A 8 17.60 -22.83 -7.61
CA ARG A 8 18.05 -23.08 -8.99
C ARG A 8 18.50 -21.78 -9.67
N LEU A 9 17.71 -20.71 -9.58
CA LEU A 9 18.08 -19.41 -10.12
C LEU A 9 19.40 -18.91 -9.53
N LEU A 10 19.61 -19.08 -8.22
CA LEU A 10 20.87 -18.70 -7.61
C LEU A 10 22.03 -19.54 -8.17
N ALA A 11 21.88 -20.88 -8.27
CA ALA A 11 22.89 -21.76 -8.81
C ALA A 11 23.23 -21.44 -10.27
N GLU A 12 22.23 -21.12 -11.10
CA GLU A 12 22.42 -20.70 -12.49
C GLU A 12 23.19 -19.38 -12.59
N ARG A 13 22.90 -18.41 -11.72
CA ARG A 13 23.56 -17.09 -11.68
C ARG A 13 25.00 -17.16 -11.18
N THR A 14 25.27 -18.03 -10.22
CA THR A 14 26.63 -18.22 -9.70
C THR A 14 27.49 -19.08 -10.64
N GLY A 15 26.85 -19.87 -11.50
CA GLY A 15 27.50 -20.74 -12.47
C GLY A 15 28.19 -21.96 -11.85
N ALA A 16 28.65 -22.89 -12.68
CA ALA A 16 29.39 -24.06 -12.29
C ALA A 16 30.91 -23.78 -12.34
N SER A 17 31.45 -23.21 -11.28
CA SER A 17 32.88 -22.94 -11.14
C SER A 17 33.49 -23.83 -10.07
N LYS A 18 34.75 -24.32 -10.32
CA LYS A 18 35.53 -24.99 -9.27
C LYS A 18 36.23 -24.00 -8.33
N ALA A 19 36.21 -22.69 -8.63
CA ALA A 19 36.70 -21.67 -7.73
C ALA A 19 35.71 -21.39 -6.64
N GLY A 20 36.14 -21.27 -5.39
CA GLY A 20 35.30 -20.81 -4.29
C GLY A 20 34.87 -19.36 -4.54
N GLY A 21 33.62 -19.06 -4.27
CA GLY A 21 33.05 -17.72 -4.37
C GLY A 21 32.25 -17.37 -3.12
N TRP A 22 32.14 -16.08 -2.84
CA TRP A 22 31.24 -15.56 -1.81
C TRP A 22 29.89 -15.23 -2.44
N THR A 23 28.82 -15.71 -1.80
CA THR A 23 27.44 -15.35 -2.16
C THR A 23 26.78 -14.81 -0.90
N ASP A 24 26.27 -13.60 -0.98
CA ASP A 24 25.55 -12.98 0.13
C ASP A 24 24.06 -13.41 0.16
N TYR A 25 23.41 -13.19 1.29
CA TYR A 25 21.97 -13.44 1.42
C TYR A 25 21.13 -12.54 0.52
N ALA A 26 21.60 -11.35 0.18
CA ALA A 26 20.88 -10.47 -0.72
C ALA A 26 20.72 -11.08 -2.12
N SER A 27 21.73 -11.79 -2.61
CA SER A 27 21.67 -12.51 -3.89
C SER A 27 20.63 -13.64 -3.86
N LEU A 28 20.50 -14.33 -2.73
CA LEU A 28 19.49 -15.36 -2.53
C LEU A 28 18.09 -14.75 -2.42
N ASP A 29 17.93 -13.63 -1.72
CA ASP A 29 16.67 -12.89 -1.61
C ASP A 29 16.20 -12.34 -2.97
N ILE A 30 17.13 -11.87 -3.82
CA ILE A 30 16.83 -11.46 -5.18
C ILE A 30 16.33 -12.65 -6.01
N ALA A 31 17.01 -13.78 -5.94
CA ALA A 31 16.58 -15.00 -6.64
C ALA A 31 15.18 -15.48 -6.17
N LEU A 32 14.89 -15.36 -4.86
CA LEU A 32 13.58 -15.67 -4.31
C LEU A 32 12.50 -14.70 -4.85
N ARG A 33 12.79 -13.40 -4.90
CA ARG A 33 11.84 -12.41 -5.46
C ARG A 33 11.53 -12.70 -6.91
N ASP A 34 12.53 -13.01 -7.71
CA ASP A 34 12.36 -13.29 -9.13
C ASP A 34 11.55 -14.57 -9.37
N ASP A 35 11.77 -15.62 -8.57
CA ASP A 35 10.98 -16.84 -8.63
C ASP A 35 9.52 -16.61 -8.22
N LEU A 36 9.29 -15.80 -7.18
CA LEU A 36 7.96 -15.51 -6.69
C LEU A 36 7.20 -14.46 -7.53
N GLU A 37 7.90 -13.62 -8.31
CA GLU A 37 7.28 -12.50 -9.03
C GLU A 37 6.12 -12.95 -9.92
N GLY A 38 6.27 -14.09 -10.61
CA GLY A 38 5.26 -14.61 -11.52
C GLY A 38 4.18 -15.47 -10.89
N GLN A 39 4.30 -15.89 -9.64
CA GLN A 39 3.41 -16.92 -9.05
C GLN A 39 2.78 -16.50 -7.71
N ALA A 40 3.36 -15.53 -7.01
CA ALA A 40 2.85 -15.11 -5.71
C ALA A 40 1.59 -14.25 -5.83
N HIS A 41 0.59 -14.55 -5.02
CA HIS A 41 -0.57 -13.69 -4.85
C HIS A 41 -0.17 -12.34 -4.27
N ARG A 42 -0.78 -11.26 -4.78
CA ARG A 42 -0.55 -9.91 -4.30
C ARG A 42 -1.61 -9.52 -3.28
N ALA A 43 -1.18 -9.06 -2.13
CA ALA A 43 -2.05 -8.53 -1.10
C ALA A 43 -1.52 -7.20 -0.57
N MET A 44 -2.37 -6.43 0.07
CA MET A 44 -1.96 -5.32 0.93
C MET A 44 -1.87 -5.84 2.35
N ALA A 45 -0.84 -5.40 3.09
CA ALA A 45 -0.67 -5.72 4.50
C ALA A 45 -0.25 -4.45 5.24
N VAL A 46 -0.64 -4.36 6.52
CA VAL A 46 -0.26 -3.31 7.45
C VAL A 46 0.34 -3.99 8.67
N ILE A 47 1.58 -3.64 9.03
CA ILE A 47 2.36 -4.31 10.07
C ILE A 47 2.29 -3.54 11.39
N ASP A 48 2.49 -2.21 11.37
CA ASP A 48 2.28 -1.33 12.54
C ASP A 48 1.04 -0.46 12.31
N PRO A 49 -0.16 -0.96 12.66
CA PRO A 49 -1.41 -0.33 12.27
C PRO A 49 -1.67 0.98 13.02
N LEU A 50 -2.05 2.00 12.25
CA LEU A 50 -2.62 3.25 12.72
C LEU A 50 -4.00 3.42 12.10
N ARG A 51 -5.00 3.71 12.94
CA ARG A 51 -6.38 3.89 12.48
C ARG A 51 -6.51 5.14 11.62
N LEU A 52 -7.18 5.03 10.47
CA LEU A 52 -7.57 6.13 9.60
C LEU A 52 -9.09 6.20 9.53
N GLU A 53 -9.66 7.33 9.90
CA GLU A 53 -11.10 7.59 9.90
C GLU A 53 -11.48 8.56 8.79
N LEU A 54 -12.40 8.16 7.91
CA LEU A 54 -12.91 8.98 6.81
C LEU A 54 -14.13 9.78 7.28
N VAL A 55 -13.90 10.98 7.80
CA VAL A 55 -14.89 11.77 8.55
C VAL A 55 -16.08 12.26 7.74
N ASN A 56 -15.97 12.34 6.42
CA ASN A 56 -17.07 12.76 5.54
C ASN A 56 -17.68 11.60 4.74
N TRP A 57 -17.53 10.36 5.22
CA TRP A 57 -17.98 9.14 4.54
C TRP A 57 -19.42 9.25 4.03
N ARG A 58 -20.36 9.56 4.92
CA ARG A 58 -21.77 9.69 4.58
C ARG A 58 -22.05 10.75 3.51
N GLY A 59 -21.32 11.85 3.55
CA GLY A 59 -21.47 12.94 2.57
C GLY A 59 -21.04 12.55 1.16
N VAL A 60 -20.14 11.56 1.03
CA VAL A 60 -19.60 11.12 -0.27
C VAL A 60 -20.27 9.83 -0.74
N PHE A 61 -20.51 8.88 0.16
CA PHE A 61 -20.98 7.53 -0.18
C PHE A 61 -22.37 7.19 0.38
N GLY A 62 -23.03 8.15 1.03
CA GLY A 62 -24.35 7.94 1.65
C GLY A 62 -24.28 6.93 2.79
N ASP A 63 -25.28 6.07 2.87
CA ASP A 63 -25.38 5.02 3.90
C ASP A 63 -24.64 3.72 3.52
N ALA A 64 -23.85 3.72 2.46
CA ALA A 64 -23.05 2.56 2.10
C ALA A 64 -22.04 2.23 3.19
N ALA A 65 -22.10 1.04 3.75
CA ALA A 65 -21.15 0.57 4.76
C ALA A 65 -19.78 0.30 4.13
N ILE A 66 -19.77 -0.17 2.88
CA ILE A 66 -18.56 -0.55 2.13
C ILE A 66 -18.74 -0.10 0.68
N VAL A 67 -17.68 0.47 0.11
CA VAL A 67 -17.59 0.82 -1.31
C VAL A 67 -16.66 -0.16 -2.02
N PRO A 68 -17.09 -0.78 -3.14
CA PRO A 68 -16.26 -1.74 -3.85
C PRO A 68 -15.06 -1.04 -4.50
N CYS A 69 -13.90 -1.64 -4.32
CA CYS A 69 -12.64 -1.30 -4.97
C CYS A 69 -12.09 -2.51 -5.72
N SER A 70 -11.26 -2.27 -6.70
CA SER A 70 -10.61 -3.33 -7.47
C SER A 70 -9.16 -2.98 -7.78
N ALA A 71 -8.35 -4.03 -7.95
CA ALA A 71 -6.96 -3.91 -8.36
C ALA A 71 -6.60 -5.08 -9.28
N PRO A 72 -5.61 -4.93 -10.17
CA PRO A 72 -5.05 -6.07 -10.87
C PRO A 72 -4.62 -7.15 -9.88
N ALA A 73 -4.91 -8.42 -10.16
CA ALA A 73 -4.40 -9.53 -9.36
C ALA A 73 -2.87 -9.57 -9.40
N HIS A 74 -2.28 -9.21 -10.55
CA HIS A 74 -0.85 -8.99 -10.73
C HIS A 74 -0.59 -7.81 -11.66
N PRO A 75 0.32 -6.87 -11.33
CA PRO A 75 0.52 -5.65 -12.12
C PRO A 75 1.08 -5.89 -13.53
N GLN A 76 1.84 -6.97 -13.74
CA GLN A 76 2.48 -7.32 -15.02
C GLN A 76 1.81 -8.50 -15.73
N ARG A 77 0.78 -9.10 -15.14
CA ARG A 77 0.10 -10.29 -15.66
C ARG A 77 -1.41 -10.09 -15.68
N PRO A 78 -1.93 -9.34 -16.68
CA PRO A 78 -3.36 -9.01 -16.77
C PRO A 78 -4.25 -10.25 -16.96
N GLU A 79 -3.69 -11.35 -17.47
CA GLU A 79 -4.40 -12.63 -17.61
C GLU A 79 -4.82 -13.26 -16.27
N LEU A 80 -4.21 -12.86 -15.16
CA LEU A 80 -4.61 -13.28 -13.81
C LEU A 80 -5.86 -12.55 -13.31
N GLY A 81 -6.37 -11.59 -14.08
CA GLY A 81 -7.62 -10.89 -13.80
C GLY A 81 -7.50 -9.83 -12.71
N THR A 82 -8.61 -9.59 -12.02
CA THR A 82 -8.80 -8.51 -11.07
C THR A 82 -9.22 -9.06 -9.71
N ARG A 83 -8.63 -8.56 -8.64
CA ARG A 83 -9.07 -8.80 -7.26
C ARG A 83 -10.01 -7.69 -6.80
N HIS A 84 -10.99 -8.03 -5.99
CA HIS A 84 -11.99 -7.11 -5.44
C HIS A 84 -11.88 -7.07 -3.92
N PHE A 85 -12.09 -5.88 -3.35
CA PHE A 85 -12.06 -5.65 -1.91
C PHE A 85 -12.91 -4.43 -1.56
N GLY A 86 -13.17 -4.24 -0.28
CA GLY A 86 -14.06 -3.17 0.21
C GLY A 86 -13.30 -2.02 0.85
N LEU A 87 -13.73 -0.80 0.58
CA LEU A 87 -13.31 0.41 1.29
C LEU A 87 -14.40 0.78 2.29
N GLY A 88 -14.07 0.91 3.56
CA GLY A 88 -14.98 1.33 4.63
C GLY A 88 -14.64 2.73 5.15
N ALA A 89 -15.49 3.22 6.08
CA ALA A 89 -15.28 4.52 6.73
C ALA A 89 -14.10 4.55 7.71
N ALA A 90 -13.67 3.39 8.20
CA ALA A 90 -12.51 3.23 9.07
C ALA A 90 -11.58 2.17 8.46
N LEU A 91 -10.30 2.47 8.46
CA LEU A 91 -9.24 1.70 7.81
C LEU A 91 -8.02 1.64 8.73
N TRP A 92 -7.06 0.80 8.35
CA TRP A 92 -5.74 0.76 8.96
C TRP A 92 -4.67 1.08 7.91
N ILE A 93 -3.73 1.94 8.31
CA ILE A 93 -2.56 2.34 7.51
C ILE A 93 -1.30 2.04 8.30
N GLU A 94 -0.14 2.03 7.64
CA GLU A 94 1.13 1.98 8.36
C GLU A 94 1.31 3.25 9.18
N ARG A 95 1.82 3.11 10.41
CA ARG A 95 2.11 4.25 11.28
C ARG A 95 3.09 5.23 10.65
N ASP A 96 4.08 4.71 9.91
CA ASP A 96 5.07 5.50 9.18
C ASP A 96 4.47 6.27 7.97
N ASP A 97 3.22 5.98 7.61
CA ASP A 97 2.49 6.75 6.60
C ASP A 97 1.88 8.05 7.14
N PHE A 98 2.05 8.34 8.45
CA PHE A 98 1.60 9.58 9.06
C PHE A 98 2.71 10.26 9.86
N ALA A 99 2.82 11.60 9.76
CA ALA A 99 3.73 12.41 10.57
C ALA A 99 3.03 13.66 11.09
N LEU A 100 3.19 13.93 12.42
CA LEU A 100 2.76 15.20 13.05
C LEU A 100 3.59 16.37 12.51
N THR A 101 4.89 16.16 12.43
CA THR A 101 5.85 17.13 11.90
C THR A 101 6.61 16.46 10.75
N PRO A 102 6.14 16.62 9.50
CA PRO A 102 6.72 15.91 8.37
C PRO A 102 8.14 16.42 8.07
N PRO A 103 9.12 15.55 7.84
CA PRO A 103 10.42 15.93 7.35
C PRO A 103 10.35 16.42 5.89
N LYS A 104 11.37 17.14 5.44
CA LYS A 104 11.46 17.59 4.04
C LYS A 104 11.39 16.39 3.09
N GLY A 105 10.48 16.46 2.11
CA GLY A 105 10.30 15.38 1.12
C GLY A 105 9.34 14.26 1.57
N PHE A 106 8.63 14.44 2.68
CA PHE A 106 7.61 13.49 3.11
C PHE A 106 6.33 13.68 2.29
N PHE A 107 5.99 12.69 1.47
CA PHE A 107 4.82 12.73 0.58
C PHE A 107 3.65 11.88 1.08
N ARG A 108 3.63 11.54 2.37
CA ARG A 108 2.56 10.76 2.99
C ARG A 108 1.61 11.65 3.78
N LEU A 109 0.82 11.11 4.71
CA LEU A 109 -0.19 11.87 5.45
C LEU A 109 0.42 12.78 6.52
N PHE A 110 0.02 14.02 6.53
CA PHE A 110 0.14 15.02 7.58
C PHE A 110 -0.98 16.06 7.42
N ALA A 111 -1.25 16.86 8.41
CA ALA A 111 -2.35 17.82 8.37
C ALA A 111 -2.31 18.71 7.11
N GLY A 112 -3.39 18.71 6.34
CA GLY A 112 -3.57 19.45 5.08
C GLY A 112 -2.99 18.77 3.85
N ASN A 113 -2.24 17.65 3.97
CA ASN A 113 -1.72 16.93 2.80
C ASN A 113 -2.73 15.93 2.25
N LYS A 114 -2.58 15.65 0.96
CA LYS A 114 -3.42 14.71 0.19
C LYS A 114 -2.59 13.52 -0.27
N VAL A 115 -3.17 12.33 -0.11
CA VAL A 115 -2.58 11.08 -0.63
C VAL A 115 -3.66 10.22 -1.27
N ARG A 116 -3.24 9.31 -2.14
CA ARG A 116 -4.10 8.25 -2.66
C ARG A 116 -4.01 7.02 -1.77
N LEU A 117 -5.14 6.53 -1.31
CA LEU A 117 -5.27 5.17 -0.82
C LEU A 117 -5.11 4.22 -2.01
N LYS A 118 -4.13 3.34 -1.99
CA LYS A 118 -3.75 2.48 -3.11
C LYS A 118 -4.96 1.71 -3.64
N TYR A 119 -5.30 1.91 -4.91
CA TYR A 119 -6.52 1.38 -5.57
C TYR A 119 -7.86 1.85 -4.97
N GLY A 120 -7.83 2.83 -4.10
CA GLY A 120 -9.00 3.43 -3.45
C GLY A 120 -9.25 4.86 -3.94
N VAL A 121 -9.43 5.76 -2.99
CA VAL A 121 -9.76 7.17 -3.20
C VAL A 121 -8.59 8.09 -2.83
N VAL A 122 -8.65 9.35 -3.20
CA VAL A 122 -7.78 10.39 -2.64
C VAL A 122 -8.40 10.90 -1.35
N VAL A 123 -7.57 11.04 -0.32
CA VAL A 123 -7.95 11.58 0.98
C VAL A 123 -7.06 12.76 1.36
N GLU A 124 -7.61 13.70 2.11
CA GLU A 124 -6.89 14.83 2.70
C GLU A 124 -6.91 14.70 4.22
N CYS A 125 -5.75 14.71 4.85
CA CYS A 125 -5.64 14.65 6.29
C CYS A 125 -6.17 15.96 6.92
N VAL A 126 -7.12 15.85 7.84
CA VAL A 126 -7.72 17.00 8.55
C VAL A 126 -7.26 17.08 9.99
N GLY A 127 -6.66 16.02 10.54
CA GLY A 127 -6.15 16.00 11.90
C GLY A 127 -5.82 14.61 12.39
N CYS A 128 -5.52 14.51 13.67
CA CYS A 128 -5.30 13.24 14.36
C CYS A 128 -5.74 13.34 15.82
N SER A 129 -5.99 12.17 16.41
CA SER A 129 -6.22 12.01 17.85
C SER A 129 -4.96 11.47 18.51
N GLN A 130 -4.69 11.89 19.74
CA GLN A 130 -3.57 11.44 20.54
C GLN A 130 -4.05 10.94 21.90
N ASP A 131 -3.32 10.03 22.50
CA ASP A 131 -3.51 9.61 23.88
C ASP A 131 -2.85 10.61 24.87
N SER A 132 -2.98 10.31 26.15
CA SER A 132 -2.40 11.14 27.24
C SER A 132 -0.87 11.22 27.22
N ALA A 133 -0.20 10.29 26.51
CA ALA A 133 1.25 10.27 26.31
C ALA A 133 1.70 11.00 25.02
N GLY A 134 0.74 11.58 24.27
CA GLY A 134 0.99 12.25 23.00
C GLY A 134 1.19 11.30 21.80
N ARG A 135 0.95 10.00 21.97
CA ARG A 135 1.04 9.04 20.89
C ARG A 135 -0.22 9.13 20.02
N VAL A 136 -0.03 9.20 18.70
CA VAL A 136 -1.15 9.23 17.75
C VAL A 136 -1.89 7.90 17.77
N THR A 137 -3.20 7.96 17.99
CA THR A 137 -4.11 6.80 18.07
C THR A 137 -4.99 6.66 16.84
N ALA A 138 -5.35 7.77 16.19
CA ALA A 138 -6.10 7.77 14.95
C ALA A 138 -5.79 9.01 14.12
N VAL A 139 -5.89 8.89 12.81
CA VAL A 139 -5.80 9.98 11.84
C VAL A 139 -7.19 10.23 11.28
N GLN A 140 -7.61 11.48 11.21
CA GLN A 140 -8.84 11.90 10.55
C GLN A 140 -8.52 12.43 9.15
N ALA A 141 -9.22 11.91 8.15
CA ALA A 141 -9.09 12.39 6.78
C ALA A 141 -10.47 12.54 6.14
N ARG A 142 -10.57 13.40 5.15
CA ARG A 142 -11.76 13.52 4.31
C ARG A 142 -11.50 12.95 2.92
N VAL A 143 -12.44 12.23 2.39
CA VAL A 143 -12.44 11.74 1.01
C VAL A 143 -12.67 12.92 0.07
N LEU A 144 -11.89 12.98 -1.01
CA LEU A 144 -12.19 13.85 -2.13
C LEU A 144 -13.16 13.11 -3.07
N PRO A 145 -14.34 13.69 -3.38
CA PRO A 145 -15.30 13.08 -4.30
C PRO A 145 -14.67 12.78 -5.67
N ASP A 146 -15.24 11.82 -6.39
CA ASP A 146 -14.88 11.45 -7.77
C ASP A 146 -13.43 11.04 -8.00
N THR A 147 -12.74 10.62 -6.92
CA THR A 147 -11.32 10.20 -6.99
C THR A 147 -11.12 8.68 -6.88
N ARG A 148 -12.20 7.88 -6.89
CA ARG A 148 -12.10 6.43 -6.77
C ARG A 148 -11.36 5.84 -7.96
N SER A 149 -10.31 5.07 -7.69
CA SER A 149 -9.52 4.40 -8.74
C SER A 149 -10.40 3.53 -9.64
N GLY A 150 -10.18 3.61 -10.94
CA GLY A 150 -10.97 2.87 -11.93
C GLY A 150 -12.30 3.54 -12.33
N THR A 151 -12.60 4.75 -11.84
CA THR A 151 -13.76 5.53 -12.30
C THR A 151 -13.32 6.70 -13.18
N PRO A 152 -14.19 7.21 -14.10
CA PRO A 152 -13.89 8.39 -14.87
C PRO A 152 -13.57 9.60 -13.98
N GLY A 153 -12.50 10.33 -14.28
CA GLY A 153 -12.08 11.51 -13.51
C GLY A 153 -11.22 11.19 -12.28
N ALA A 154 -11.00 9.92 -11.93
CA ALA A 154 -10.23 9.52 -10.75
C ALA A 154 -8.85 10.18 -10.65
N ASP A 155 -8.21 10.48 -11.76
CA ASP A 155 -6.87 11.08 -11.84
C ASP A 155 -6.88 12.61 -11.99
N ALA A 156 -8.05 13.25 -11.93
CA ALA A 156 -8.17 14.71 -11.97
C ALA A 156 -7.45 15.37 -10.78
N VAL A 157 -7.48 14.71 -9.62
CA VAL A 157 -6.72 15.14 -8.44
C VAL A 157 -5.38 14.44 -8.41
N LYS A 158 -4.33 15.14 -8.81
CA LYS A 158 -2.96 14.62 -8.75
C LYS A 158 -2.40 14.72 -7.33
N VAL A 159 -1.85 13.63 -6.83
CA VAL A 159 -1.17 13.56 -5.54
C VAL A 159 0.19 12.90 -5.72
N LYS A 160 1.16 13.29 -4.88
CA LYS A 160 2.52 12.72 -4.93
C LYS A 160 2.63 11.41 -4.16
N GLY A 161 1.81 11.24 -3.13
CA GLY A 161 1.85 10.10 -2.23
C GLY A 161 0.76 9.08 -2.51
N THR A 162 1.14 7.79 -2.46
CA THR A 162 0.20 6.66 -2.40
C THR A 162 0.56 5.82 -1.19
N ILE A 163 -0.42 5.49 -0.36
CA ILE A 163 -0.23 4.68 0.86
C ILE A 163 -1.02 3.38 0.77
N THR A 164 -0.50 2.36 1.43
CA THR A 164 -1.16 1.05 1.59
C THR A 164 -2.14 1.11 2.76
N TRP A 165 -3.23 0.33 2.67
CA TRP A 165 -4.29 0.28 3.68
C TRP A 165 -4.99 -1.08 3.67
N VAL A 166 -5.65 -1.40 4.77
CA VAL A 166 -6.52 -2.57 4.95
C VAL A 166 -7.74 -2.20 5.77
#